data_9a48d7a2d58474626a903fd75fe27bb6
#
_entry.id   9a48d7a2d58474626a903fd75fe27bb6
#
_cell.length_a   1.000
_cell.length_b   1.000
_cell.length_c   1.000
_cell.angle_alpha   90.00
_cell.angle_beta   90.00
_cell.angle_gamma   90.00
#
_symmetry.space_group_name_H-M   'P 1'
#
loop_
_entity.id
_entity.type
_entity.pdbx_description
1 polymer ?
#
loop_
_entity_poly.entity_id
_entity_poly.type
_entity_poly.pdbx_seq_one_letter_code
_entity_poly.pdbx_strand_id
1 'polypeptide(L)'
;MSVRIRLSRHGAKKKPFYRIVVSDQRFARDGRYIEQIGTYDPTAGGGTFKINQEKVETWIKRGAQPTRTVSQLIAKQKKAS
;
A
#
# COMPACT_ATOMS: atom_id res chain seq x y z
N MET A 1 -17.89 7.09 3.88
CA MET A 1 -16.76 7.16 2.94
C MET A 1 -15.91 5.90 3.06
N SER A 2 -15.67 5.26 1.94
CA SER A 2 -14.87 4.03 1.94
C SER A 2 -13.48 4.33 1.40
N VAL A 3 -12.58 4.67 2.31
CA VAL A 3 -11.18 4.88 1.98
C VAL A 3 -10.40 3.61 2.31
N ARG A 4 -9.60 3.14 1.37
CA ARG A 4 -8.82 1.92 1.53
C ARG A 4 -7.35 2.13 1.22
N ILE A 5 -6.51 1.41 1.93
CA ILE A 5 -5.08 1.35 1.65
C ILE A 5 -4.85 0.06 0.89
N ARG A 6 -4.37 0.17 -0.35
CA ARG A 6 -4.22 -1.00 -1.23
C ARG A 6 -2.95 -0.93 -2.05
N LEU A 7 -2.63 -2.06 -2.68
CA LEU A 7 -1.53 -2.13 -3.63
C LEU A 7 -2.02 -1.76 -5.02
N SER A 8 -1.27 -0.92 -5.70
CA SER A 8 -1.50 -0.57 -7.09
C SER A 8 -0.36 -1.12 -7.91
N ARG A 9 -0.67 -1.98 -8.89
CA ARG A 9 0.36 -2.62 -9.70
C ARG A 9 0.94 -1.67 -10.72
N HIS A 10 2.26 -1.62 -10.76
CA HIS A 10 3.03 -0.87 -11.75
C HIS A 10 4.16 -1.77 -12.24
N GLY A 11 4.93 -1.28 -13.21
CA GLY A 11 6.07 -2.01 -13.72
C GLY A 11 5.75 -2.89 -14.91
N ALA A 12 6.74 -3.69 -15.34
CA ALA A 12 6.63 -4.55 -16.50
C ALA A 12 6.04 -5.91 -16.18
N LYS A 13 5.68 -6.68 -17.22
CA LYS A 13 5.10 -8.01 -17.05
C LYS A 13 5.96 -8.96 -16.22
N LYS A 14 7.27 -8.92 -16.40
CA LYS A 14 8.21 -9.81 -15.71
C LYS A 14 8.80 -9.23 -14.44
N LYS A 15 8.54 -7.94 -14.17
CA LYS A 15 9.03 -7.27 -12.97
C LYS A 15 7.90 -6.48 -12.36
N PRO A 16 6.99 -7.13 -11.64
CA PRO A 16 5.90 -6.41 -10.99
C PRO A 16 6.45 -5.52 -9.89
N PHE A 17 5.90 -4.32 -9.83
CA PHE A 17 6.22 -3.35 -8.82
C PHE A 17 4.90 -2.78 -8.31
N TYR A 18 4.77 -2.66 -7.01
CA TYR A 18 3.52 -2.19 -6.42
C TYR A 18 3.75 -0.91 -5.64
N ARG A 19 2.79 -0.02 -5.71
CA ARG A 19 2.74 1.15 -4.87
C ARG A 19 1.65 0.94 -3.83
N ILE A 20 1.96 1.29 -2.59
CA ILE A 20 0.98 1.23 -1.51
C ILE A 20 0.30 2.58 -1.47
N VAL A 21 -0.99 2.60 -1.80
CA VAL A 21 -1.71 3.84 -2.00
C VAL A 21 -3.00 3.88 -1.18
N VAL A 22 -3.39 5.10 -0.82
CA VAL A 22 -4.67 5.36 -0.19
C VAL A 22 -5.65 5.75 -1.28
N SER A 23 -6.74 5.04 -1.38
CA SER A 23 -7.70 5.21 -2.46
C SER A 23 -9.12 5.28 -1.92
N ASP A 24 -9.92 6.18 -2.48
CA ASP A 24 -11.35 6.21 -2.22
C ASP A 24 -12.03 5.18 -3.12
N GLN A 25 -12.98 4.44 -2.58
CA GLN A 25 -13.68 3.41 -3.34
C GLN A 25 -14.34 3.97 -4.61
N ARG A 26 -14.71 5.24 -4.61
CA ARG A 26 -15.30 5.88 -5.78
C ARG A 26 -14.30 6.08 -6.92
N PHE A 27 -13.00 6.05 -6.62
CA PHE A 27 -11.93 6.20 -7.60
C PHE A 27 -11.20 4.88 -7.84
N ALA A 28 -11.93 3.78 -7.79
CA ALA A 28 -11.30 2.46 -7.91
C ALA A 28 -10.75 2.17 -9.30
N ARG A 29 -11.05 3.00 -10.27
CA ARG A 29 -10.58 2.82 -11.65
C ARG A 29 -9.38 3.71 -11.94
N ASP A 30 -8.60 3.29 -12.94
CA ASP A 30 -7.57 4.08 -13.61
C ASP A 30 -6.41 4.51 -12.72
N GLY A 31 -6.15 3.74 -11.68
CA GLY A 31 -5.03 4.01 -10.83
C GLY A 31 -5.10 5.32 -10.05
N ARG A 32 -6.27 5.93 -9.98
CA ARG A 32 -6.43 7.13 -9.20
C ARG A 32 -6.36 6.82 -7.71
N TYR A 33 -5.64 7.62 -6.98
CA TYR A 33 -5.50 7.46 -5.55
C TYR A 33 -5.33 8.82 -4.88
N ILE A 34 -5.57 8.85 -3.56
CA ILE A 34 -5.46 10.08 -2.79
C ILE A 34 -3.99 10.38 -2.50
N GLU A 35 -3.24 9.38 -2.06
CA GLU A 35 -1.86 9.55 -1.66
C GLU A 35 -1.11 8.23 -1.77
N GLN A 36 0.16 8.31 -2.14
CA GLN A 36 1.06 7.15 -2.11
C GLN A 36 1.80 7.16 -0.78
N ILE A 37 1.71 6.06 -0.05
CA ILE A 37 2.31 5.95 1.29
C ILE A 37 3.43 4.93 1.38
N GLY A 38 3.73 4.24 0.28
CA GLY A 38 4.81 3.28 0.29
C GLY A 38 4.98 2.58 -1.04
N THR A 39 5.93 1.66 -1.09
CA THR A 39 6.22 0.84 -2.27
C THR A 39 6.50 -0.58 -1.83
N TYR A 40 6.27 -1.52 -2.75
CA TYR A 40 6.53 -2.94 -2.52
C TYR A 40 7.08 -3.58 -3.79
N ASP A 41 8.24 -4.21 -3.68
CA ASP A 41 8.86 -4.93 -4.78
C ASP A 41 9.00 -6.41 -4.39
N PRO A 42 8.13 -7.28 -4.87
CA PRO A 42 8.18 -8.70 -4.51
C PRO A 42 9.34 -9.46 -5.14
N THR A 43 10.00 -8.88 -6.15
CA THR A 43 11.09 -9.56 -6.85
C THR A 43 12.45 -9.25 -6.28
N ALA A 44 12.58 -8.19 -5.50
CA ALA A 44 13.87 -7.77 -4.93
C ALA A 44 14.11 -8.45 -3.59
N GLY A 45 15.13 -9.28 -3.50
CA GLY A 45 15.60 -9.86 -2.25
C GLY A 45 14.53 -10.56 -1.39
N GLY A 46 13.56 -11.22 -2.03
CA GLY A 46 12.50 -11.90 -1.29
C GLY A 46 11.35 -11.01 -0.88
N GLY A 47 11.26 -9.85 -1.48
CA GLY A 47 10.18 -8.91 -1.21
C GLY A 47 10.65 -7.74 -0.35
N THR A 48 10.98 -6.63 -1.01
CA THR A 48 11.41 -5.41 -0.32
C THR A 48 10.26 -4.42 -0.32
N PHE A 49 10.00 -3.80 0.81
CA PHE A 49 8.96 -2.80 0.91
C PHE A 49 9.38 -1.64 1.80
N LYS A 50 8.82 -0.48 1.51
CA LYS A 50 9.01 0.73 2.31
C LYS A 50 7.64 1.32 2.57
N ILE A 51 7.32 1.57 3.82
CA ILE A 51 6.03 2.14 4.22
C ILE A 51 6.28 3.32 5.15
N ASN A 52 5.60 4.43 4.86
CA ASN A 52 5.64 5.58 5.76
C ASN A 52 4.65 5.33 6.90
N GLN A 53 5.16 4.92 8.05
CA GLN A 53 4.33 4.56 9.21
C GLN A 53 3.45 5.71 9.69
N GLU A 54 3.98 6.93 9.68
CA GLU A 54 3.20 8.08 10.11
C GLU A 54 1.95 8.27 9.27
N LYS A 55 2.11 8.16 7.94
CA LYS A 55 0.97 8.29 7.03
C LYS A 55 -0.02 7.14 7.19
N VAL A 56 0.48 5.93 7.35
CA VAL A 56 -0.36 4.76 7.57
C VAL A 56 -1.22 4.96 8.81
N GLU A 57 -0.60 5.35 9.92
CA GLU A 57 -1.32 5.55 11.16
C GLU A 57 -2.34 6.67 11.05
N THR A 58 -1.98 7.76 10.39
CA THR A 58 -2.89 8.88 10.18
C THR A 58 -4.13 8.45 9.40
N TRP A 59 -3.93 7.70 8.31
CA TRP A 59 -5.05 7.25 7.50
C TRP A 59 -5.91 6.22 8.21
N ILE A 60 -5.31 5.33 8.99
CA ILE A 60 -6.06 4.37 9.78
C ILE A 60 -6.92 5.08 10.82
N LYS A 61 -6.38 6.10 11.47
CA LYS A 61 -7.14 6.91 12.42
C LYS A 61 -8.32 7.60 11.75
N ARG A 62 -8.19 7.94 10.47
CA ARG A 62 -9.26 8.58 9.70
C ARG A 62 -10.28 7.57 9.15
N GLY A 63 -10.08 6.30 9.44
CA GLY A 63 -11.01 5.26 9.03
C GLY A 63 -10.64 4.49 7.77
N ALA A 64 -9.44 4.70 7.24
CA ALA A 64 -8.98 3.95 6.09
C ALA A 64 -8.78 2.48 6.47
N GLN A 65 -9.23 1.58 5.59
CA GLN A 65 -9.11 0.15 5.84
C GLN A 65 -8.05 -0.46 4.94
N PRO A 66 -6.98 -1.04 5.49
CA PRO A 66 -5.97 -1.71 4.67
C PRO A 66 -6.50 -3.03 4.12
N THR A 67 -6.11 -3.35 2.89
CA THR A 67 -6.39 -4.67 2.34
C THR A 67 -5.59 -5.70 3.12
N ARG A 68 -5.95 -6.98 2.96
CA ARG A 68 -5.28 -8.05 3.67
C ARG A 68 -3.77 -8.06 3.41
N THR A 69 -3.36 -7.91 2.15
CA THR A 69 -1.95 -7.89 1.78
C THR A 69 -1.22 -6.71 2.42
N VAL A 70 -1.81 -5.52 2.35
CA VAL A 70 -1.20 -4.33 2.96
C VAL A 70 -1.12 -4.50 4.47
N SER A 71 -2.16 -5.04 5.09
CA SER A 71 -2.17 -5.28 6.53
C SER A 71 -1.01 -6.21 6.94
N GLN A 72 -0.74 -7.24 6.15
CA GLN A 72 0.38 -8.14 6.40
C GLN A 72 1.72 -7.43 6.26
N LEU A 73 1.87 -6.57 5.26
CA LEU A 73 3.10 -5.80 5.07
C LEU A 73 3.33 -4.84 6.23
N ILE A 74 2.28 -4.18 6.69
CA ILE A 74 2.38 -3.27 7.84
C ILE A 74 2.83 -4.04 9.08
N ALA A 75 2.27 -5.21 9.31
CA ALA A 75 2.64 -6.04 10.45
C ALA A 75 4.11 -6.49 10.37
N LYS A 76 4.57 -6.85 9.18
CA LYS A 76 5.98 -7.23 8.99
C LYS A 76 6.92 -6.08 9.27
N GLN A 77 6.56 -4.87 8.85
CA GLN A 77 7.40 -3.71 9.10
C GLN A 77 7.51 -3.41 10.59
N LYS A 78 6.42 -3.55 11.33
CA LYS A 78 6.45 -3.34 12.78
C LYS A 78 7.32 -4.36 13.48
N LYS A 79 7.32 -5.61 13.01
CA LYS A 79 8.17 -6.65 13.60
C LYS A 79 9.64 -6.43 13.29
N ALA A 80 9.94 -5.86 12.13
CA ALA A 80 11.31 -5.68 11.68
C ALA A 80 11.99 -4.46 12.29
N SER A 81 11.24 -3.56 12.88
CA SER A 81 11.81 -2.32 13.44
C SER A 81 12.07 -2.39 14.93
#